data_cdcbff6f3202868b8326fa5d9bb86119
#
_entry.id   cdcbff6f3202868b8326fa5d9bb86119
#
_cell.length_a   1.000
_cell.length_b   1.000
_cell.length_c   1.000
_cell.angle_alpha   90.00
_cell.angle_beta   90.00
_cell.angle_gamma   90.00
#
_symmetry.space_group_name_H-M   'P 1'
#
loop_
_entity.id
_entity.type
_entity.pdbx_description
1 polymer ?
#
loop_
_entity_poly.entity_id
_entity_poly.type
_entity_poly.pdbx_seq_one_letter_code
_entity_poly.pdbx_strand_id
1 'polypeptide(L)'
;MSMDEMKRRVRQHIDLTWNKGRLALAEQMHGADFLYKSSFIGRPLNSAAFTQMVQEIRSAMPDMEVVVEECIAEGYKVVTWSTLIGTIEKPALGYPPSDKVLSISAMAFWTLAPNGDIREICTMFDMESFRAQLGLETRPYAEKALP
;
A
#
# COMPACT_ATOMS: atom_id res chain seq x y z
N MET A 1 -19.50 13.29 -7.17
CA MET A 1 -18.95 12.73 -5.91
C MET A 1 -18.15 13.81 -5.20
N SER A 2 -18.39 14.02 -3.91
CA SER A 2 -17.67 15.01 -3.14
C SER A 2 -16.26 14.53 -2.77
N MET A 3 -15.40 15.48 -2.38
CA MET A 3 -14.06 15.13 -1.90
C MET A 3 -14.12 14.25 -0.64
N ASP A 4 -15.07 14.52 0.25
CA ASP A 4 -15.25 13.70 1.45
C ASP A 4 -15.68 12.27 1.13
N GLU A 5 -16.55 12.09 0.14
CA GLU A 5 -16.95 10.75 -0.33
C GLU A 5 -15.77 10.00 -0.94
N MET A 6 -14.94 10.67 -1.74
CA MET A 6 -13.76 10.04 -2.34
C MET A 6 -12.76 9.61 -1.27
N LYS A 7 -12.52 10.45 -0.27
CA LYS A 7 -11.65 10.10 0.86
C LYS A 7 -12.19 8.90 1.65
N ARG A 8 -13.51 8.86 1.90
CA ARG A 8 -14.13 7.70 2.56
C ARG A 8 -13.97 6.42 1.77
N ARG A 9 -14.16 6.47 0.45
CA ARG A 9 -13.99 5.29 -0.41
C ARG A 9 -12.57 4.77 -0.36
N VAL A 10 -11.59 5.65 -0.44
CA VAL A 10 -10.17 5.28 -0.37
C VAL A 10 -9.84 4.66 0.99
N ARG A 11 -10.27 5.28 2.08
CA ARG A 11 -10.08 4.73 3.43
C ARG A 11 -10.76 3.37 3.59
N GLN A 12 -11.96 3.22 3.05
CA GLN A 12 -12.69 1.95 3.07
C GLN A 12 -11.93 0.87 2.30
N HIS A 13 -11.41 1.19 1.13
CA HIS A 13 -10.62 0.24 0.33
C HIS A 13 -9.38 -0.23 1.09
N ILE A 14 -8.65 0.70 1.73
CA ILE A 14 -7.47 0.36 2.54
C ILE A 14 -7.86 -0.58 3.68
N ASP A 15 -8.92 -0.27 4.40
CA ASP A 15 -9.38 -1.05 5.53
C ASP A 15 -9.83 -2.46 5.12
N LEU A 16 -10.66 -2.55 4.08
CA LEU A 16 -11.12 -3.84 3.55
C LEU A 16 -9.97 -4.70 3.02
N THR A 17 -9.05 -4.07 2.30
CA THR A 17 -7.92 -4.76 1.66
C THR A 17 -6.91 -5.24 2.68
N TRP A 18 -6.36 -4.31 3.45
CA TRP A 18 -5.16 -4.55 4.25
C TRP A 18 -5.48 -4.94 5.69
N ASN A 19 -6.48 -4.35 6.31
CA ASN A 19 -6.79 -4.59 7.73
C ASN A 19 -7.75 -5.76 7.92
N LYS A 20 -8.80 -5.83 7.12
CA LYS A 20 -9.83 -6.85 7.27
C LYS A 20 -9.65 -8.05 6.34
N GLY A 21 -8.92 -7.89 5.24
CA GLY A 21 -8.74 -8.96 4.26
C GLY A 21 -10.02 -9.37 3.54
N ARG A 22 -10.98 -8.46 3.44
CA ARG A 22 -12.23 -8.71 2.71
C ARG A 22 -12.02 -8.35 1.24
N LEU A 23 -11.26 -9.19 0.56
CA LEU A 23 -10.73 -8.88 -0.77
C LEU A 23 -11.80 -8.87 -1.86
N ALA A 24 -12.83 -9.71 -1.75
CA ALA A 24 -13.93 -9.69 -2.71
C ALA A 24 -14.69 -8.35 -2.68
N LEU A 25 -14.88 -7.78 -1.48
CA LEU A 25 -15.52 -6.47 -1.34
C LEU A 25 -14.63 -5.35 -1.86
N ALA A 26 -13.32 -5.43 -1.61
CA ALA A 26 -12.37 -4.45 -2.13
C ALA A 26 -12.33 -4.49 -3.67
N GLU A 27 -12.35 -5.67 -4.28
CA GLU A 27 -12.38 -5.82 -5.73
C GLU A 27 -13.60 -5.17 -6.38
N GLN A 28 -14.75 -5.22 -5.71
CA GLN A 28 -15.97 -4.57 -6.21
C GLN A 28 -15.83 -3.05 -6.32
N MET A 29 -14.86 -2.46 -5.64
CA MET A 29 -14.58 -1.03 -5.73
C MET A 29 -13.70 -0.66 -6.92
N HIS A 30 -13.14 -1.64 -7.61
CA HIS A 30 -12.25 -1.43 -8.75
C HIS A 30 -13.03 -1.22 -10.04
N GLY A 31 -12.59 -0.24 -10.86
CA GLY A 31 -13.07 -0.10 -12.22
C GLY A 31 -12.56 -1.24 -13.11
N ALA A 32 -13.18 -1.39 -14.28
CA ALA A 32 -12.79 -2.45 -15.23
C ALA A 32 -11.34 -2.31 -15.72
N ASP A 33 -10.81 -1.10 -15.72
CA ASP A 33 -9.45 -0.76 -16.15
C ASP A 33 -8.47 -0.58 -14.97
N PHE A 34 -8.81 -1.09 -13.79
CA PHE A 34 -7.99 -0.92 -12.58
C PHE A 34 -6.55 -1.37 -12.80
N LEU A 35 -5.62 -0.53 -12.34
CA LEU A 35 -4.19 -0.83 -12.30
C LEU A 35 -3.61 -0.45 -10.94
N TYR A 36 -2.76 -1.31 -10.41
CA TYR A 36 -1.94 -1.05 -9.24
C TYR A 36 -0.48 -0.95 -9.64
N LYS A 37 0.16 0.13 -9.24
CA LYS A 37 1.60 0.37 -9.45
C LYS A 37 2.27 0.56 -8.10
N SER A 38 3.47 0.04 -7.94
CA SER A 38 4.21 0.12 -6.70
C SER A 38 5.70 0.27 -6.96
N SER A 39 6.38 0.95 -6.06
CA SER A 39 7.82 1.15 -6.13
C SER A 39 8.64 -0.15 -5.99
N PHE A 40 8.04 -1.22 -5.48
CA PHE A 40 8.76 -2.49 -5.32
C PHE A 40 8.29 -3.61 -6.25
N ILE A 41 7.31 -3.35 -7.10
CA ILE A 41 6.86 -4.28 -8.14
C ILE A 41 7.15 -3.68 -9.50
N GLY A 42 7.90 -4.40 -10.33
CA GLY A 42 8.43 -3.88 -11.59
C GLY A 42 7.42 -3.77 -12.74
N ARG A 43 6.14 -4.09 -12.51
CA ARG A 43 5.09 -4.02 -13.54
C ARG A 43 3.74 -3.64 -12.93
N PRO A 44 2.84 -3.01 -13.70
CA PRO A 44 1.47 -2.78 -13.23
C PRO A 44 0.72 -4.09 -13.02
N LEU A 45 -0.13 -4.13 -12.00
CA LEU A 45 -0.98 -5.26 -11.69
C LEU A 45 -2.44 -4.91 -11.99
N ASN A 46 -3.16 -5.83 -12.63
CA ASN A 46 -4.62 -5.71 -12.72
C ASN A 46 -5.27 -6.09 -11.39
N SER A 47 -6.60 -5.99 -11.31
CA SER A 47 -7.33 -6.26 -10.08
C SER A 47 -7.06 -7.66 -9.51
N ALA A 48 -7.09 -8.69 -10.36
CA ALA A 48 -6.86 -10.08 -9.93
C ALA A 48 -5.43 -10.27 -9.41
N ALA A 49 -4.43 -9.74 -10.11
CA ALA A 49 -3.03 -9.85 -9.70
C ALA A 49 -2.76 -9.05 -8.42
N PHE A 50 -3.39 -7.88 -8.26
CA PHE A 50 -3.32 -7.10 -7.03
C PHE A 50 -3.89 -7.88 -5.85
N THR A 51 -5.06 -8.48 -5.99
CA THR A 51 -5.67 -9.29 -4.95
C THR A 51 -4.78 -10.45 -4.54
N GLN A 52 -4.18 -11.14 -5.51
CA GLN A 52 -3.26 -12.25 -5.24
C GLN A 52 -2.03 -11.78 -4.45
N MET A 53 -1.46 -10.64 -4.82
CA MET A 53 -0.35 -10.04 -4.08
C MET A 53 -0.73 -9.72 -2.63
N VAL A 54 -1.91 -9.14 -2.42
CA VAL A 54 -2.40 -8.81 -1.08
C VAL A 54 -2.57 -10.07 -0.24
N GLN A 55 -3.13 -11.14 -0.81
CA GLN A 55 -3.29 -12.42 -0.12
C GLN A 55 -1.93 -12.96 0.35
N GLU A 56 -0.93 -12.90 -0.50
CA GLU A 56 0.42 -13.36 -0.20
C GLU A 56 1.04 -12.56 0.95
N ILE A 57 0.94 -11.23 0.89
CA ILE A 57 1.46 -10.34 1.93
C ILE A 57 0.73 -10.56 3.26
N ARG A 58 -0.59 -10.63 3.24
CA ARG A 58 -1.38 -10.84 4.47
C ARG A 58 -1.12 -12.21 5.09
N SER A 59 -0.93 -13.23 4.29
CA SER A 59 -0.56 -14.57 4.76
C SER A 59 0.81 -14.57 5.44
N ALA A 60 1.75 -13.80 4.92
CA ALA A 60 3.09 -13.67 5.48
C ALA A 60 3.15 -12.77 6.72
N MET A 61 2.23 -11.82 6.83
CA MET A 61 2.16 -10.83 7.92
C MET A 61 0.77 -10.84 8.56
N PRO A 62 0.42 -11.87 9.35
CA PRO A 62 -0.94 -12.00 9.91
C PRO A 62 -1.33 -10.88 10.86
N ASP A 63 -0.36 -10.23 11.48
CA ASP A 63 -0.54 -9.11 12.40
C ASP A 63 -0.56 -7.74 11.71
N MET A 64 -0.58 -7.71 10.38
CA MET A 64 -0.46 -6.47 9.64
C MET A 64 -1.62 -5.51 9.88
N GLU A 65 -1.27 -4.25 10.06
CA GLU A 65 -2.20 -3.14 10.16
C GLU A 65 -1.70 -1.97 9.33
N VAL A 66 -2.60 -1.33 8.59
CA VAL A 66 -2.32 -0.10 7.85
C VAL A 66 -3.12 1.03 8.47
N VAL A 67 -2.41 2.07 8.90
CA VAL A 67 -2.99 3.27 9.49
C VAL A 67 -2.84 4.42 8.51
N VAL A 68 -3.96 5.06 8.14
CA VAL A 68 -3.93 6.25 7.28
C VAL A 68 -3.63 7.46 8.14
N GLU A 69 -2.46 8.06 7.93
CA GLU A 69 -2.02 9.25 8.66
C GLU A 69 -2.65 10.52 8.10
N GLU A 70 -2.66 10.65 6.77
CA GLU A 70 -3.26 11.78 6.07
C GLU A 70 -3.95 11.33 4.79
N CYS A 71 -5.03 12.04 4.44
CA CYS A 71 -5.79 11.79 3.22
C CYS A 71 -6.26 13.12 2.65
N ILE A 72 -5.83 13.42 1.44
CA ILE A 72 -6.09 14.69 0.76
C ILE A 72 -6.73 14.38 -0.59
N ALA A 73 -7.74 15.15 -0.98
CA ALA A 73 -8.42 14.97 -2.26
C ALA A 73 -8.49 16.27 -3.04
N GLU A 74 -8.33 16.18 -4.34
CA GLU A 74 -8.54 17.27 -5.30
C GLU A 74 -8.98 16.69 -6.64
N GLY A 75 -10.08 17.21 -7.19
CA GLY A 75 -10.66 16.64 -8.40
C GLY A 75 -11.05 15.19 -8.17
N TYR A 76 -10.59 14.29 -9.04
CA TYR A 76 -10.78 12.84 -8.89
C TYR A 76 -9.51 12.14 -8.41
N LYS A 77 -8.63 12.88 -7.77
CA LYS A 77 -7.39 12.36 -7.19
C LYS A 77 -7.48 12.38 -5.68
N VAL A 78 -6.97 11.32 -5.06
CA VAL A 78 -6.79 11.23 -3.62
C VAL A 78 -5.34 10.87 -3.34
N VAL A 79 -4.75 11.50 -2.35
CA VAL A 79 -3.41 11.16 -1.88
C VAL A 79 -3.51 10.68 -0.44
N THR A 80 -2.88 9.56 -0.15
CA THR A 80 -2.80 9.03 1.21
C THR A 80 -1.36 8.92 1.66
N TRP A 81 -1.11 9.25 2.92
CA TRP A 81 0.09 8.87 3.65
C TRP A 81 -0.32 7.86 4.70
N SER A 82 0.30 6.68 4.66
CA SER A 82 -0.05 5.57 5.55
C SER A 82 1.19 4.98 6.20
N THR A 83 0.99 4.33 7.33
CA THR A 83 1.99 3.51 8.00
C THR A 83 1.52 2.07 8.02
N LEU A 84 2.34 1.17 7.50
CA LEU A 84 2.12 -0.27 7.57
C LEU A 84 2.95 -0.82 8.71
N ILE A 85 2.30 -1.56 9.62
CA ILE A 85 2.95 -2.14 10.80
C ILE A 85 2.70 -3.64 10.77
N GLY A 86 3.72 -4.44 11.00
CA GLY A 86 3.57 -5.89 11.08
C GLY A 86 4.88 -6.63 11.14
N THR A 87 4.78 -7.94 11.27
CA THR A 87 5.92 -8.86 11.37
C THR A 87 5.86 -9.87 10.24
N ILE A 88 6.97 -10.05 9.51
CA ILE A 88 7.05 -11.07 8.46
C ILE A 88 7.29 -12.43 9.12
N GLU A 89 6.27 -13.29 9.11
CA GLU A 89 6.34 -14.62 9.69
C GLU A 89 6.69 -15.70 8.66
N LYS A 90 6.42 -15.43 7.37
CA LYS A 90 6.73 -16.32 6.25
C LYS A 90 7.40 -15.52 5.15
N PRO A 91 8.23 -16.15 4.28
CA PRO A 91 8.80 -15.43 3.15
C PRO A 91 7.70 -14.80 2.28
N ALA A 92 7.88 -13.53 1.92
CA ALA A 92 6.95 -12.80 1.04
C ALA A 92 7.72 -11.91 0.09
N LEU A 93 7.39 -11.96 -1.19
CA LEU A 93 7.94 -11.10 -2.24
C LEU A 93 9.48 -11.03 -2.21
N GLY A 94 10.14 -12.15 -1.90
CA GLY A 94 11.59 -12.24 -1.84
C GLY A 94 12.22 -11.80 -0.53
N TYR A 95 11.43 -11.42 0.48
CA TYR A 95 11.95 -11.03 1.80
C TYR A 95 11.81 -12.17 2.80
N PRO A 96 12.84 -12.38 3.65
CA PRO A 96 12.84 -13.46 4.62
C PRO A 96 11.99 -13.12 5.85
N PRO A 97 11.58 -14.14 6.63
CA PRO A 97 10.95 -13.92 7.92
C PRO A 97 11.90 -13.16 8.87
N SER A 98 11.30 -12.41 9.78
CA SER A 98 12.00 -11.67 10.81
C SER A 98 11.16 -11.66 12.09
N ASP A 99 11.81 -11.62 13.24
CA ASP A 99 11.14 -11.48 14.54
C ASP A 99 10.88 -10.02 14.92
N LYS A 100 11.24 -9.09 14.04
CA LYS A 100 11.10 -7.65 14.29
C LYS A 100 9.75 -7.16 13.80
N VAL A 101 9.13 -6.29 14.59
CA VAL A 101 7.96 -5.53 14.15
C VAL A 101 8.45 -4.42 13.22
N LEU A 102 7.92 -4.41 12.00
CA LEU A 102 8.28 -3.43 10.97
C LEU A 102 7.27 -2.29 10.98
N SER A 103 7.75 -1.08 10.72
CA SER A 103 6.92 0.11 10.54
C SER A 103 7.38 0.81 9.26
N ILE A 104 6.54 0.79 8.23
CA ILE A 104 6.91 1.25 6.89
C ILE A 104 5.98 2.36 6.46
N SER A 105 6.55 3.50 6.04
CA SER A 105 5.77 4.59 5.45
C SER A 105 5.47 4.31 3.99
N ALA A 106 4.27 4.67 3.57
CA ALA A 106 3.83 4.57 2.18
C ALA A 106 3.02 5.81 1.80
N MET A 107 3.23 6.29 0.60
CA MET A 107 2.40 7.34 0.00
C MET A 107 1.78 6.81 -1.28
N ALA A 108 0.51 7.09 -1.48
CA ALA A 108 -0.21 6.60 -2.64
C ALA A 108 -1.00 7.70 -3.32
N PHE A 109 -0.98 7.68 -4.65
CA PHE A 109 -1.87 8.45 -5.50
C PHE A 109 -2.98 7.54 -6.00
N TRP A 110 -4.22 7.95 -5.75
CA TRP A 110 -5.42 7.24 -6.15
C TRP A 110 -6.13 8.03 -7.23
N THR A 111 -6.55 7.37 -8.29
CA THR A 111 -7.39 7.98 -9.32
C THR A 111 -8.74 7.29 -9.31
N LEU A 112 -9.80 8.08 -9.15
CA LEU A 112 -11.18 7.59 -9.15
C LEU A 112 -11.89 8.04 -10.44
N ALA A 113 -12.85 7.23 -10.88
CA ALA A 113 -13.79 7.62 -11.91
C ALA A 113 -14.91 8.48 -11.30
N PRO A 114 -15.68 9.22 -12.13
CA PRO A 114 -16.80 10.02 -11.62
C PRO A 114 -17.85 9.21 -10.85
N ASN A 115 -18.02 7.92 -11.16
CA ASN A 115 -18.93 7.04 -10.41
C ASN A 115 -18.33 6.48 -9.12
N GLY A 116 -17.07 6.82 -8.82
CA GLY A 116 -16.40 6.40 -7.61
C GLY A 116 -15.57 5.12 -7.72
N ASP A 117 -15.55 4.47 -8.87
CA ASP A 117 -14.68 3.31 -9.08
C ASP A 117 -13.21 3.73 -8.98
N ILE A 118 -12.41 2.89 -8.35
CA ILE A 118 -10.96 3.11 -8.26
C ILE A 118 -10.33 2.63 -9.55
N ARG A 119 -9.69 3.54 -10.28
CA ARG A 119 -9.06 3.24 -11.57
C ARG A 119 -7.59 2.93 -11.43
N GLU A 120 -6.90 3.62 -10.53
CA GLU A 120 -5.47 3.44 -10.36
C GLU A 120 -5.04 3.73 -8.93
N ILE A 121 -4.12 2.91 -8.44
CA ILE A 121 -3.37 3.17 -7.21
C ILE A 121 -1.90 3.13 -7.57
N CYS A 122 -1.17 4.20 -7.25
CA CYS A 122 0.27 4.26 -7.44
C CYS A 122 0.92 4.51 -6.08
N THR A 123 1.62 3.51 -5.55
CA THR A 123 2.16 3.53 -4.18
C THR A 123 3.68 3.59 -4.17
N MET A 124 4.24 4.47 -3.35
CA MET A 124 5.66 4.49 -3.03
C MET A 124 5.87 4.13 -1.57
N PHE A 125 6.73 3.14 -1.35
CA PHE A 125 7.14 2.70 -0.02
C PHE A 125 8.54 3.20 0.29
N ASP A 126 8.80 3.45 1.57
CA ASP A 126 10.15 3.73 2.06
C ASP A 126 10.94 2.42 2.14
N MET A 127 11.49 2.00 1.02
CA MET A 127 12.21 0.73 0.90
C MET A 127 13.55 0.75 1.64
N GLU A 128 14.20 1.89 1.75
CA GLU A 128 15.46 2.01 2.52
C GLU A 128 15.21 1.70 3.99
N SER A 129 14.18 2.32 4.59
CA SER A 129 13.81 2.05 5.97
C SER A 129 13.39 0.60 6.18
N PHE A 130 12.62 0.05 5.23
CA PHE A 130 12.18 -1.35 5.27
C PHE A 130 13.38 -2.31 5.31
N ARG A 131 14.33 -2.13 4.41
CA ARG A 131 15.53 -2.96 4.35
C ARG A 131 16.40 -2.79 5.59
N ALA A 132 16.55 -1.56 6.08
CA ALA A 132 17.32 -1.29 7.30
C ALA A 132 16.72 -1.99 8.52
N GLN A 133 15.39 -1.96 8.67
CA GLN A 133 14.70 -2.63 9.78
C GLN A 133 14.87 -4.16 9.72
N LEU A 134 14.99 -4.73 8.53
CA LEU A 134 15.28 -6.15 8.35
C LEU A 134 16.76 -6.50 8.51
N GLY A 135 17.63 -5.52 8.70
CA GLY A 135 19.07 -5.74 8.78
C GLY A 135 19.72 -6.05 7.44
N LEU A 136 19.04 -5.71 6.33
CA LEU A 136 19.55 -5.92 4.98
C LEU A 136 20.42 -4.75 4.55
N GLU A 137 21.25 -4.98 3.52
CA GLU A 137 22.10 -3.94 2.95
C GLU A 137 21.25 -2.78 2.40
N THR A 138 21.63 -1.56 2.77
CA THR A 138 21.00 -0.34 2.29
C THR A 138 22.07 0.60 1.74
N ARG A 139 21.61 1.67 1.08
CA ARG A 139 22.47 2.77 0.69
C ARG A 139 22.17 3.96 1.59
N PRO A 140 22.75 3.99 2.82
CA PRO A 140 22.45 5.05 3.75
C PRO A 140 22.86 6.41 3.18
N TYR A 141 22.10 7.42 3.53
CA TYR A 141 22.42 8.78 3.17
C TYR A 141 23.72 9.19 3.89
N ALA A 142 24.67 9.74 3.13
CA ALA A 142 25.93 10.19 3.69
C ALA A 142 25.71 11.52 4.44
N GLU A 143 25.53 11.49 5.76
CA GLU A 143 25.29 12.68 6.58
C GLU A 143 26.35 13.76 6.36
N LYS A 144 27.61 13.35 6.10
CA LYS A 144 28.70 14.29 5.81
C LYS A 144 28.51 15.12 4.54
N ALA A 145 27.60 14.69 3.64
CA ALA A 145 27.27 15.44 2.43
C ALA A 145 26.23 16.53 2.68
N LEU A 146 25.63 16.58 3.85
CA LEU A 146 24.68 17.64 4.22
C LEU A 146 25.43 18.93 4.56
N PRO A 147 24.93 20.11 4.09
CA PRO A 147 25.51 21.39 4.46
C PRO A 147 25.33 21.72 5.94
#